data_daf69b35e2bc0c265c8f6186b06fa5dd
#
_entry.id   daf69b35e2bc0c265c8f6186b06fa5dd
#
_cell.length_a   1.000
_cell.length_b   1.000
_cell.length_c   1.000
_cell.angle_alpha   90.00
_cell.angle_beta   90.00
_cell.angle_gamma   90.00
#
_symmetry.space_group_name_H-M   'P 1'
#
loop_
_entity.id
_entity.type
_entity.pdbx_description
1 polymer ?
#
loop_
_entity_poly.entity_id
_entity_poly.type
_entity_poly.pdbx_seq_one_letter_code
_entity_poly.pdbx_strand_id
1 'polypeptide(L)'
;KTSQWLKNLEKVLNGRNPDYLVISHLEPDHAYNIDTLIKKYPNIKLVGNSKTFTFLPQFFEIQDLDSRKIEVKEGDILDLGNHKLKFIMAPMVHWPEVMVTYEEKEKTLFSADAFGKFGTLDTIEDWDCEARRYYFNIVGKYGIQVQTLLKKVMNLDIEKICPLHGPILKENLEHYIEKYNIWSSYKTENEGVYIACASI
;
A
#
# COMPACT_ATOMS: atom_id res chain seq x y z
N LYS A 1 -15.77 11.19 -7.06
CA LYS A 1 -15.09 10.47 -5.96
C LYS A 1 -14.25 11.40 -5.09
N THR A 2 -13.49 12.37 -5.66
CA THR A 2 -12.67 13.34 -4.90
C THR A 2 -13.46 14.09 -3.82
N SER A 3 -14.65 14.62 -4.13
CA SER A 3 -15.48 15.35 -3.16
C SER A 3 -15.89 14.48 -1.96
N GLN A 4 -16.22 13.22 -2.19
CA GLN A 4 -16.56 12.29 -1.10
C GLN A 4 -15.34 11.96 -0.26
N TRP A 5 -14.20 11.72 -0.91
CA TRP A 5 -12.94 11.44 -0.24
C TRP A 5 -12.51 12.61 0.66
N LEU A 6 -12.58 13.86 0.14
CA LEU A 6 -12.30 15.07 0.94
C LEU A 6 -13.23 15.19 2.14
N LYS A 7 -14.54 14.97 1.97
CA LYS A 7 -15.49 14.99 3.10
C LYS A 7 -15.15 13.97 4.18
N ASN A 8 -14.73 12.77 3.78
CA ASN A 8 -14.31 11.74 4.73
C ASN A 8 -13.06 12.15 5.48
N LEU A 9 -12.06 12.70 4.76
CA LEU A 9 -10.82 13.21 5.35
C LEU A 9 -11.12 14.36 6.35
N GLU A 10 -11.91 15.36 5.96
CA GLU A 10 -12.29 16.48 6.81
C GLU A 10 -13.00 16.04 8.09
N LYS A 11 -13.88 15.04 7.98
CA LYS A 11 -14.57 14.45 9.13
C LYS A 11 -13.57 13.85 10.14
N VAL A 12 -12.54 13.14 9.65
CA VAL A 12 -11.50 12.55 10.51
C VAL A 12 -10.58 13.60 11.08
N LEU A 13 -10.19 14.59 10.28
CA LEU A 13 -9.34 15.69 10.73
C LEU A 13 -10.00 16.57 11.78
N ASN A 14 -11.35 16.67 11.77
CA ASN A 14 -12.13 17.44 12.74
C ASN A 14 -11.58 18.85 12.97
N GLY A 15 -11.39 19.60 11.88
CA GLY A 15 -10.86 20.97 11.89
C GLY A 15 -9.35 21.10 12.02
N ARG A 16 -8.60 19.99 12.15
CA ARG A 16 -7.14 20.00 12.14
C ARG A 16 -6.61 19.96 10.69
N ASN A 17 -5.37 20.40 10.52
CA ASN A 17 -4.65 20.20 9.27
C ASN A 17 -3.75 18.96 9.38
N PRO A 18 -3.58 18.19 8.30
CA PRO A 18 -2.59 17.11 8.28
C PRO A 18 -1.17 17.69 8.19
N ASP A 19 -0.25 17.17 8.99
CA ASP A 19 1.16 17.55 8.95
C ASP A 19 1.90 16.81 7.84
N TYR A 20 1.55 15.55 7.61
CA TYR A 20 2.25 14.65 6.69
C TYR A 20 1.28 13.91 5.77
N LEU A 21 1.71 13.71 4.54
CA LEU A 21 1.14 12.77 3.58
C LEU A 21 2.20 11.71 3.26
N VAL A 22 1.98 10.49 3.72
CA VAL A 22 2.83 9.35 3.35
C VAL A 22 2.36 8.80 2.01
N ILE A 23 3.28 8.75 1.04
CA ILE A 23 3.02 8.26 -0.32
C ILE A 23 3.58 6.85 -0.43
N SER A 24 2.72 5.85 -0.29
CA SER A 24 3.10 4.44 -0.41
C SER A 24 3.29 4.01 -1.86
N HIS A 25 2.50 4.59 -2.78
CA HIS A 25 2.44 4.22 -4.19
C HIS A 25 1.89 5.37 -5.04
N LEU A 26 2.36 5.49 -6.30
CA LEU A 26 2.02 6.58 -7.20
C LEU A 26 1.09 6.18 -8.36
N GLU A 27 0.53 4.97 -8.35
CA GLU A 27 -0.47 4.60 -9.34
C GLU A 27 -1.64 5.58 -9.29
N PRO A 28 -2.21 5.99 -10.44
CA PRO A 28 -3.17 7.10 -10.51
C PRO A 28 -4.41 6.95 -9.63
N ASP A 29 -4.88 5.74 -9.36
CA ASP A 29 -6.03 5.47 -8.50
C ASP A 29 -5.75 5.76 -7.01
N HIS A 30 -4.48 5.75 -6.60
CA HIS A 30 -4.02 6.12 -5.26
C HIS A 30 -3.52 7.57 -5.20
N ALA A 31 -2.80 8.01 -6.23
CA ALA A 31 -2.10 9.29 -6.24
C ALA A 31 -2.97 10.49 -6.68
N TYR A 32 -4.11 10.27 -7.34
CA TYR A 32 -4.92 11.29 -8.01
C TYR A 32 -5.22 12.53 -7.15
N ASN A 33 -5.39 12.37 -5.85
CA ASN A 33 -5.75 13.47 -4.95
C ASN A 33 -4.56 14.20 -4.32
N ILE A 34 -3.31 13.86 -4.63
CA ILE A 34 -2.11 14.49 -4.04
C ILE A 34 -2.11 16.00 -4.31
N ASP A 35 -2.30 16.42 -5.56
CA ASP A 35 -2.36 17.84 -5.93
C ASP A 35 -3.50 18.58 -5.21
N THR A 36 -4.67 17.95 -5.11
CA THR A 36 -5.81 18.50 -4.36
C THR A 36 -5.49 18.71 -2.89
N LEU A 37 -4.78 17.76 -2.26
CA LEU A 37 -4.35 17.87 -0.86
C LEU A 37 -3.34 19.00 -0.65
N ILE A 38 -2.33 19.08 -1.52
CA ILE A 38 -1.30 20.12 -1.43
C ILE A 38 -1.92 21.51 -1.55
N LYS A 39 -2.85 21.71 -2.48
CA LYS A 39 -3.57 22.98 -2.65
C LYS A 39 -4.42 23.34 -1.43
N LYS A 40 -5.07 22.33 -0.84
CA LYS A 40 -5.95 22.52 0.33
C LYS A 40 -5.16 22.72 1.63
N TYR A 41 -4.04 22.02 1.78
CA TYR A 41 -3.19 22.05 2.97
C TYR A 41 -1.75 22.43 2.59
N PRO A 42 -1.47 23.72 2.35
CA PRO A 42 -0.21 24.17 1.76
C PRO A 42 1.03 23.88 2.60
N ASN A 43 0.86 23.60 3.90
CA ASN A 43 1.96 23.29 4.81
C ASN A 43 2.24 21.77 4.94
N ILE A 44 1.46 20.92 4.28
CA ILE A 44 1.62 19.46 4.37
C ILE A 44 2.99 19.04 3.83
N LYS A 45 3.67 18.18 4.57
CA LYS A 45 4.93 17.55 4.13
C LYS A 45 4.63 16.24 3.43
N LEU A 46 5.37 15.96 2.37
CA LEU A 46 5.25 14.73 1.59
C LEU A 46 6.35 13.77 2.02
N VAL A 47 5.97 12.59 2.48
CA VAL A 47 6.89 11.54 2.93
C VAL A 47 6.91 10.44 1.88
N GLY A 48 8.08 10.12 1.36
CA GLY A 48 8.26 9.10 0.33
C GLY A 48 9.73 8.71 0.18
N ASN A 49 10.02 7.69 -0.62
CA ASN A 49 11.40 7.34 -0.91
C ASN A 49 11.96 8.14 -2.12
N SER A 50 13.23 7.98 -2.43
CA SER A 50 13.89 8.71 -3.53
C SER A 50 13.21 8.50 -4.89
N LYS A 51 12.70 7.29 -5.17
CA LYS A 51 11.98 6.99 -6.41
C LYS A 51 10.60 7.66 -6.45
N THR A 52 9.91 7.72 -5.31
CA THR A 52 8.66 8.48 -5.18
C THR A 52 8.87 9.92 -5.64
N PHE A 53 9.92 10.58 -5.16
CA PHE A 53 10.22 11.96 -5.53
C PHE A 53 10.81 12.13 -6.93
N THR A 54 11.36 11.08 -7.52
CA THR A 54 11.74 11.06 -8.93
C THR A 54 10.52 10.95 -9.85
N PHE A 55 9.51 10.17 -9.45
CA PHE A 55 8.33 9.92 -10.28
C PHE A 55 7.23 10.97 -10.09
N LEU A 56 7.07 11.49 -8.89
CA LEU A 56 6.01 12.44 -8.54
C LEU A 56 5.91 13.63 -9.51
N PRO A 57 7.02 14.28 -9.95
CA PRO A 57 6.97 15.37 -10.93
C PRO A 57 6.53 14.96 -12.35
N GLN A 58 6.49 13.67 -12.65
CA GLN A 58 5.98 13.18 -13.93
C GLN A 58 4.44 13.15 -13.97
N PHE A 59 3.79 13.17 -12.81
CA PHE A 59 2.35 13.15 -12.66
C PHE A 59 1.77 14.51 -12.21
N PHE A 60 2.55 15.31 -11.45
CA PHE A 60 2.07 16.52 -10.80
C PHE A 60 3.09 17.66 -10.88
N GLU A 61 2.61 18.86 -11.17
CA GLU A 61 3.41 20.09 -11.08
C GLU A 61 3.37 20.64 -9.64
N ILE A 62 4.35 20.27 -8.82
CA ILE A 62 4.46 20.73 -7.43
C ILE A 62 5.61 21.73 -7.36
N GLN A 63 5.28 23.03 -7.26
CA GLN A 63 6.25 24.12 -7.36
C GLN A 63 7.30 24.12 -6.25
N ASP A 64 6.97 23.75 -5.04
CA ASP A 64 7.84 23.79 -3.85
C ASP A 64 8.17 22.41 -3.30
N LEU A 65 8.27 21.39 -4.18
CA LEU A 65 8.51 20.01 -3.81
C LEU A 65 9.73 19.83 -2.91
N ASP A 66 10.86 20.48 -3.23
CA ASP A 66 12.10 20.34 -2.47
C ASP A 66 11.98 20.80 -1.01
N SER A 67 11.17 21.81 -0.74
CA SER A 67 10.95 22.34 0.61
C SER A 67 9.95 21.51 1.43
N ARG A 68 9.11 20.71 0.76
CA ARG A 68 8.06 19.94 1.43
C ARG A 68 8.32 18.44 1.48
N LYS A 69 9.28 17.91 0.72
CA LYS A 69 9.60 16.49 0.72
C LYS A 69 10.37 16.07 1.98
N ILE A 70 10.04 14.90 2.48
CA ILE A 70 10.81 14.15 3.48
C ILE A 70 11.14 12.82 2.83
N GLU A 71 12.41 12.67 2.42
CA GLU A 71 12.88 11.43 1.83
C GLU A 71 13.24 10.43 2.93
N VAL A 72 12.65 9.22 2.82
CA VAL A 72 12.88 8.12 3.75
C VAL A 72 13.46 6.90 3.03
N LYS A 73 14.17 6.06 3.79
CA LYS A 73 14.87 4.86 3.34
C LYS A 73 14.41 3.64 4.15
N GLU A 74 14.92 2.47 3.78
CA GLU A 74 14.68 1.22 4.50
C GLU A 74 14.97 1.36 5.99
N GLY A 75 13.97 1.10 6.81
CA GLY A 75 14.08 1.09 8.26
C GLY A 75 13.99 2.45 8.95
N ASP A 76 13.91 3.56 8.19
CA ASP A 76 13.74 4.89 8.78
C ASP A 76 12.45 4.98 9.58
N ILE A 77 12.46 5.81 10.61
CA ILE A 77 11.31 6.03 11.50
C ILE A 77 10.96 7.51 11.50
N LEU A 78 9.69 7.82 11.22
CA LEU A 78 9.10 9.13 11.47
C LEU A 78 8.39 9.11 12.81
N ASP A 79 8.93 9.85 13.76
CA ASP A 79 8.34 10.00 15.10
C ASP A 79 7.26 11.08 15.10
N LEU A 80 6.03 10.69 15.41
CA LEU A 80 4.87 11.57 15.52
C LEU A 80 4.48 11.84 16.99
N GLY A 81 5.39 11.60 17.92
CA GLY A 81 5.17 11.67 19.36
C GLY A 81 4.58 10.37 19.91
N ASN A 82 3.25 10.26 19.94
CA ASN A 82 2.57 9.06 20.43
C ASN A 82 2.59 7.87 19.45
N HIS A 83 2.90 8.10 18.19
CA HIS A 83 2.94 7.12 17.12
C HIS A 83 4.29 7.18 16.39
N LYS A 84 4.76 6.05 15.91
CA LYS A 84 5.97 5.95 15.11
C LYS A 84 5.69 5.19 13.83
N LEU A 85 6.08 5.77 12.72
CA LEU A 85 5.93 5.17 11.41
C LEU A 85 7.29 4.65 10.93
N LYS A 86 7.43 3.33 10.83
CA LYS A 86 8.61 2.68 10.27
C LYS A 86 8.38 2.39 8.79
N PHE A 87 9.33 2.78 7.95
CA PHE A 87 9.25 2.61 6.50
C PHE A 87 10.01 1.38 6.03
N ILE A 88 9.39 0.59 5.17
CA ILE A 88 9.94 -0.64 4.63
C ILE A 88 9.80 -0.59 3.12
N MET A 89 10.92 -0.61 2.41
CA MET A 89 10.91 -0.54 0.96
C MET A 89 10.45 -1.86 0.36
N ALA A 90 9.49 -1.76 -0.55
CA ALA A 90 8.86 -2.89 -1.25
C ALA A 90 8.95 -2.73 -2.78
N PRO A 91 10.16 -2.49 -3.35
CA PRO A 91 10.29 -2.22 -4.77
C PRO A 91 9.73 -3.37 -5.61
N MET A 92 8.99 -3.03 -6.66
CA MET A 92 8.30 -3.96 -7.56
C MET A 92 7.16 -4.76 -6.90
N VAL A 93 6.64 -4.31 -5.77
CA VAL A 93 5.39 -4.84 -5.20
C VAL A 93 4.29 -3.74 -5.27
N HIS A 94 3.76 -3.23 -6.46
CA HIS A 94 4.25 -3.82 -7.74
C HIS A 94 5.06 -2.81 -8.60
N TRP A 95 5.22 -1.56 -8.21
CA TRP A 95 6.04 -0.55 -8.88
C TRP A 95 7.37 -0.31 -8.14
N PRO A 96 8.37 0.34 -8.82
CA PRO A 96 9.71 0.49 -8.25
C PRO A 96 9.78 1.35 -6.99
N GLU A 97 8.84 2.28 -6.80
CA GLU A 97 8.81 3.24 -5.68
C GLU A 97 7.96 2.77 -4.51
N VAL A 98 7.33 1.60 -4.61
CA VAL A 98 6.44 1.12 -3.54
C VAL A 98 7.19 0.97 -2.22
N MET A 99 6.57 1.49 -1.17
CA MET A 99 6.96 1.25 0.21
C MET A 99 5.74 0.92 1.07
N VAL A 100 5.93 0.13 2.08
CA VAL A 100 4.93 -0.14 3.09
C VAL A 100 5.31 0.57 4.39
N THR A 101 4.32 0.91 5.20
CA THR A 101 4.53 1.64 6.45
C THR A 101 3.98 0.85 7.61
N TYR A 102 4.80 0.61 8.64
CA TYR A 102 4.36 -0.03 9.87
C TYR A 102 4.22 1.01 10.97
N GLU A 103 3.02 1.13 11.51
CA GLU A 103 2.74 1.97 12.68
C GLU A 103 2.90 1.10 13.94
N GLU A 104 3.86 1.48 14.81
CA GLU A 104 4.34 0.61 15.88
C GLU A 104 3.37 0.48 17.05
N LYS A 105 2.61 1.53 17.38
CA LYS A 105 1.73 1.54 18.56
C LYS A 105 0.46 0.73 18.36
N GLU A 106 -0.20 0.93 17.22
CA GLU A 106 -1.43 0.23 16.85
C GLU A 106 -1.13 -1.05 16.05
N LYS A 107 0.15 -1.37 15.88
CA LYS A 107 0.64 -2.56 15.17
C LYS A 107 0.01 -2.72 13.78
N THR A 108 -0.09 -1.61 13.07
CA THR A 108 -0.80 -1.52 11.81
C THR A 108 0.16 -1.48 10.64
N LEU A 109 0.04 -2.41 9.70
CA LEU A 109 0.78 -2.40 8.44
C LEU A 109 -0.07 -1.78 7.33
N PHE A 110 0.34 -0.63 6.82
CA PHE A 110 -0.17 -0.03 5.59
C PHE A 110 0.61 -0.64 4.42
N SER A 111 0.00 -1.58 3.73
CA SER A 111 0.71 -2.52 2.87
C SER A 111 0.77 -2.14 1.39
N ALA A 112 0.38 -0.90 1.03
CA ALA A 112 0.17 -0.50 -0.36
C ALA A 112 -0.78 -1.51 -1.05
N ASP A 113 -0.45 -2.00 -2.24
CA ASP A 113 -1.27 -2.97 -2.95
C ASP A 113 -1.14 -4.40 -2.45
N ALA A 114 -0.12 -4.69 -1.65
CA ALA A 114 0.01 -6.02 -1.07
C ALA A 114 -1.19 -6.34 -0.17
N PHE A 115 -1.66 -7.58 -0.24
CA PHE A 115 -2.85 -8.09 0.46
C PHE A 115 -4.18 -7.50 -0.02
N GLY A 116 -4.18 -6.78 -1.16
CA GLY A 116 -5.38 -6.28 -1.81
C GLY A 116 -6.22 -7.38 -2.46
N LYS A 117 -7.48 -7.05 -2.75
CA LYS A 117 -8.38 -7.89 -3.53
C LYS A 117 -9.20 -7.07 -4.52
N PHE A 118 -9.72 -7.70 -5.56
CA PHE A 118 -10.75 -7.12 -6.40
C PHE A 118 -12.11 -7.08 -5.69
N GLY A 119 -13.04 -6.36 -6.29
CA GLY A 119 -14.43 -6.23 -5.81
C GLY A 119 -14.64 -5.02 -4.90
N THR A 120 -15.90 -4.84 -4.54
CA THR A 120 -16.34 -3.73 -3.68
C THR A 120 -16.47 -4.18 -2.22
N LEU A 121 -16.50 -3.22 -1.29
CA LEU A 121 -16.59 -3.52 0.15
C LEU A 121 -18.00 -3.89 0.61
N ASP A 122 -19.00 -3.70 -0.23
CA ASP A 122 -20.42 -3.97 0.04
C ASP A 122 -20.90 -5.33 -0.49
N THR A 123 -20.00 -6.10 -1.14
CA THR A 123 -20.26 -7.47 -1.60
C THR A 123 -19.57 -8.48 -0.67
N ILE A 124 -20.33 -9.55 -0.33
CA ILE A 124 -19.76 -10.71 0.37
C ILE A 124 -19.10 -11.60 -0.67
N GLU A 125 -17.79 -11.59 -0.70
CA GLU A 125 -16.96 -12.39 -1.60
C GLU A 125 -15.92 -13.15 -0.81
N ASP A 126 -15.56 -14.34 -1.31
CA ASP A 126 -14.42 -15.08 -0.78
C ASP A 126 -13.13 -14.29 -1.03
N TRP A 127 -12.43 -13.93 0.06
CA TRP A 127 -11.18 -13.18 -0.03
C TRP A 127 -10.15 -13.93 -0.85
N ASP A 128 -9.98 -15.23 -0.62
CA ASP A 128 -8.95 -16.04 -1.30
C ASP A 128 -9.10 -16.01 -2.82
N CYS A 129 -10.32 -16.11 -3.31
CA CYS A 129 -10.60 -16.10 -4.75
C CYS A 129 -10.23 -14.75 -5.38
N GLU A 130 -10.74 -13.67 -4.83
CA GLU A 130 -10.55 -12.33 -5.40
C GLU A 130 -9.15 -11.77 -5.12
N ALA A 131 -8.54 -12.10 -3.98
CA ALA A 131 -7.16 -11.73 -3.69
C ALA A 131 -6.16 -12.52 -4.54
N ARG A 132 -6.41 -13.82 -4.80
CA ARG A 132 -5.57 -14.61 -5.73
C ARG A 132 -5.61 -14.02 -7.13
N ARG A 133 -6.82 -13.69 -7.61
CA ARG A 133 -7.02 -13.06 -8.93
C ARG A 133 -6.30 -11.70 -9.00
N TYR A 134 -6.42 -10.89 -7.95
CA TYR A 134 -5.72 -9.61 -7.81
C TYR A 134 -4.20 -9.82 -7.83
N TYR A 135 -3.69 -10.70 -6.97
CA TYR A 135 -2.28 -11.00 -6.84
C TYR A 135 -1.64 -11.38 -8.18
N PHE A 136 -2.19 -12.36 -8.90
CA PHE A 136 -1.60 -12.83 -10.15
C PHE A 136 -1.69 -11.83 -11.29
N ASN A 137 -2.70 -10.95 -11.30
CA ASN A 137 -2.79 -9.89 -12.29
C ASN A 137 -1.83 -8.73 -12.02
N ILE A 138 -1.63 -8.35 -10.77
CA ILE A 138 -0.89 -7.13 -10.38
C ILE A 138 0.55 -7.45 -9.98
N VAL A 139 0.76 -8.41 -9.10
CA VAL A 139 2.02 -8.66 -8.40
C VAL A 139 2.71 -9.95 -8.82
N GLY A 140 1.97 -10.92 -9.41
CA GLY A 140 2.40 -12.32 -9.56
C GLY A 140 3.74 -12.53 -10.25
N LYS A 141 4.14 -11.69 -11.20
CA LYS A 141 5.47 -11.78 -11.86
C LYS A 141 6.64 -11.38 -10.95
N TYR A 142 6.37 -10.79 -9.80
CA TYR A 142 7.37 -10.27 -8.85
C TYR A 142 7.47 -11.11 -7.57
N GLY A 143 7.27 -12.43 -7.65
CA GLY A 143 7.28 -13.32 -6.51
C GLY A 143 8.52 -13.20 -5.61
N ILE A 144 9.71 -13.03 -6.19
CA ILE A 144 10.96 -12.85 -5.42
C ILE A 144 10.92 -11.58 -4.58
N GLN A 145 10.38 -10.48 -5.12
CA GLN A 145 10.24 -9.21 -4.41
C GLN A 145 9.22 -9.32 -3.28
N VAL A 146 8.11 -10.02 -3.52
CA VAL A 146 7.11 -10.33 -2.48
C VAL A 146 7.73 -11.16 -1.37
N GLN A 147 8.49 -12.22 -1.69
CA GLN A 147 9.20 -13.03 -0.70
C GLN A 147 10.19 -12.19 0.13
N THR A 148 10.84 -11.22 -0.51
CA THR A 148 11.74 -10.28 0.19
C THR A 148 10.97 -9.40 1.15
N LEU A 149 9.81 -8.87 0.74
CA LEU A 149 8.93 -8.07 1.60
C LEU A 149 8.42 -8.90 2.78
N LEU A 150 7.92 -10.12 2.53
CA LEU A 150 7.44 -11.02 3.59
C LEU A 150 8.51 -11.27 4.67
N LYS A 151 9.77 -11.51 4.26
CA LYS A 151 10.89 -11.66 5.20
C LYS A 151 11.15 -10.43 6.06
N LYS A 152 10.94 -9.24 5.54
CA LYS A 152 11.12 -7.98 6.28
C LYS A 152 10.01 -7.76 7.31
N VAL A 153 8.78 -8.15 7.01
CA VAL A 153 7.63 -7.92 7.87
C VAL A 153 7.33 -9.07 8.83
N MET A 154 7.90 -10.27 8.61
CA MET A 154 7.63 -11.47 9.44
C MET A 154 7.98 -11.34 10.91
N ASN A 155 8.91 -10.42 11.27
CA ASN A 155 9.33 -10.17 12.65
C ASN A 155 8.58 -8.98 13.28
N LEU A 156 7.63 -8.39 12.58
CA LEU A 156 6.78 -7.33 13.12
C LEU A 156 5.56 -7.94 13.81
N ASP A 157 5.19 -7.33 14.92
CA ASP A 157 3.96 -7.68 15.63
C ASP A 157 2.78 -6.97 14.98
N ILE A 158 2.18 -7.60 13.94
CA ILE A 158 1.12 -6.99 13.14
C ILE A 158 -0.24 -7.47 13.65
N GLU A 159 -1.11 -6.52 14.01
CA GLU A 159 -2.50 -6.76 14.40
C GLU A 159 -3.52 -6.34 13.33
N LYS A 160 -3.09 -5.48 12.39
CA LYS A 160 -3.94 -5.00 11.29
C LYS A 160 -3.12 -4.84 10.02
N ILE A 161 -3.71 -5.22 8.88
CA ILE A 161 -3.18 -4.92 7.56
C ILE A 161 -4.19 -4.04 6.83
N CYS A 162 -3.73 -2.88 6.35
CA CYS A 162 -4.52 -1.90 5.62
C CYS A 162 -4.03 -1.82 4.17
N PRO A 163 -4.57 -2.64 3.25
CA PRO A 163 -4.25 -2.55 1.83
C PRO A 163 -4.93 -1.36 1.18
N LEU A 164 -4.43 -0.92 0.03
CA LEU A 164 -5.06 0.13 -0.77
C LEU A 164 -6.34 -0.35 -1.47
N HIS A 165 -6.46 -1.66 -1.72
CA HIS A 165 -7.65 -2.30 -2.27
C HIS A 165 -8.22 -3.36 -1.32
N GLY A 166 -9.54 -3.37 -1.15
CA GLY A 166 -10.21 -4.34 -0.29
C GLY A 166 -10.40 -3.89 1.17
N PRO A 167 -10.78 -4.81 2.05
CA PRO A 167 -11.06 -4.51 3.45
C PRO A 167 -9.79 -4.40 4.29
N ILE A 168 -9.92 -3.76 5.45
CA ILE A 168 -8.91 -3.86 6.50
C ILE A 168 -8.94 -5.29 7.07
N LEU A 169 -7.78 -5.96 7.08
CA LEU A 169 -7.61 -7.29 7.61
C LEU A 169 -7.20 -7.21 9.09
N LYS A 170 -7.94 -7.84 9.99
CA LYS A 170 -7.74 -7.78 11.45
C LYS A 170 -7.72 -9.15 12.12
N GLU A 171 -8.28 -10.14 11.45
CA GLU A 171 -8.42 -11.49 12.00
C GLU A 171 -7.68 -12.47 11.09
N ASN A 172 -7.14 -13.53 11.66
CA ASN A 172 -6.49 -14.60 10.92
C ASN A 172 -5.40 -14.11 9.94
N LEU A 173 -4.57 -13.16 10.36
CA LEU A 173 -3.55 -12.54 9.51
C LEU A 173 -2.53 -13.54 8.96
N GLU A 174 -2.26 -14.62 9.71
CA GLU A 174 -1.38 -15.71 9.29
C GLU A 174 -1.87 -16.34 7.98
N HIS A 175 -3.19 -16.51 7.82
CA HIS A 175 -3.80 -17.04 6.59
C HIS A 175 -3.44 -16.19 5.36
N TYR A 176 -3.57 -14.87 5.46
CA TYR A 176 -3.27 -13.96 4.34
C TYR A 176 -1.77 -13.95 4.00
N ILE A 177 -0.93 -13.97 5.03
CA ILE A 177 0.53 -14.03 4.88
C ILE A 177 0.94 -15.37 4.23
N GLU A 178 0.35 -16.48 4.66
CA GLU A 178 0.61 -17.80 4.08
C GLU A 178 0.20 -17.88 2.61
N LYS A 179 -0.99 -17.35 2.25
CA LYS A 179 -1.41 -17.28 0.84
C LYS A 179 -0.42 -16.51 -0.02
N TYR A 180 0.02 -15.35 0.44
CA TYR A 180 1.05 -14.57 -0.25
C TYR A 180 2.38 -15.32 -0.35
N ASN A 181 2.76 -16.08 0.68
CA ASN A 181 3.96 -16.92 0.65
C ASN A 181 3.85 -18.06 -0.39
N ILE A 182 2.71 -18.75 -0.47
CA ILE A 182 2.43 -19.80 -1.45
C ILE A 182 2.49 -19.21 -2.87
N TRP A 183 1.72 -18.16 -3.13
CA TRP A 183 1.61 -17.55 -4.46
C TRP A 183 2.95 -17.00 -4.94
N SER A 184 3.69 -16.32 -4.07
CA SER A 184 4.98 -15.68 -4.42
C SER A 184 6.14 -16.67 -4.54
N SER A 185 6.02 -17.85 -3.95
CA SER A 185 6.97 -18.94 -4.15
C SER A 185 6.62 -19.85 -5.34
N TYR A 186 5.52 -19.54 -6.06
CA TYR A 186 4.99 -20.32 -7.19
C TYR A 186 4.67 -21.78 -6.82
N LYS A 187 4.35 -22.03 -5.56
CA LYS A 187 3.87 -23.34 -5.12
C LYS A 187 2.42 -23.52 -5.52
N THR A 188 2.06 -24.76 -5.82
CA THR A 188 0.66 -25.12 -6.08
C THR A 188 -0.14 -25.09 -4.78
N GLU A 189 -1.33 -24.50 -4.81
CA GLU A 189 -2.26 -24.57 -3.66
C GLU A 189 -2.99 -25.93 -3.63
N ASN A 190 -3.24 -26.49 -4.79
CA ASN A 190 -3.91 -27.78 -4.97
C ASN A 190 -3.20 -28.59 -6.03
N GLU A 191 -3.21 -29.91 -5.87
CA GLU A 191 -2.81 -30.82 -6.94
C GLU A 191 -3.90 -30.87 -8.01
N GLY A 192 -3.51 -30.78 -9.28
CA GLY A 192 -4.46 -30.80 -10.37
C GLY A 192 -3.80 -30.66 -11.74
N VAL A 193 -4.61 -30.74 -12.77
CA VAL A 193 -4.20 -30.52 -14.16
C VAL A 193 -4.88 -29.24 -14.67
N TYR A 194 -4.07 -28.29 -15.14
CA TYR A 194 -4.56 -27.11 -15.82
C TYR A 194 -4.53 -27.33 -17.34
N ILE A 195 -5.67 -27.14 -17.99
CA ILE A 195 -5.79 -27.21 -19.45
C ILE A 195 -6.12 -25.81 -19.95
N ALA A 196 -5.16 -25.15 -20.61
CA ALA A 196 -5.41 -23.91 -21.30
C ALA A 196 -5.86 -24.21 -22.73
N CYS A 197 -7.01 -23.66 -23.13
CA CYS A 197 -7.47 -23.72 -24.50
C CYS A 197 -7.86 -22.33 -25.00
N ALA A 198 -7.58 -22.05 -26.28
CA ALA A 198 -8.12 -20.89 -26.94
C ALA A 198 -9.17 -21.38 -27.95
N SER A 199 -10.35 -20.73 -27.98
CA SER A 199 -11.30 -20.90 -29.09
C SER A 199 -11.04 -19.87 -30.15
N ILE A 200 -11.08 -20.29 -31.40
CA ILE A 200 -10.97 -19.45 -32.60
C ILE A 200 -12.38 -18.99 -32.98
#